data_eb50a62710d9625c5dd51fc645f7214d
#
_entry.id   eb50a62710d9625c5dd51fc645f7214d
#
_cell.length_a   1.000
_cell.length_b   1.000
_cell.length_c   1.000
_cell.angle_alpha   90.00
_cell.angle_beta   90.00
_cell.angle_gamma   90.00
#
_symmetry.space_group_name_H-M   'P 1'
#
loop_
_entity.id
_entity.type
_entity.pdbx_description
1 polymer ?
#
loop_
_entity_poly.entity_id
_entity_poly.type
_entity_poly.pdbx_seq_one_letter_code
_entity_poly.pdbx_strand_id
1 'polypeptide(L)'
;YDIASCLVGSEMCIRDSTMRFARTMEDLGLSFMRSLMTLGAFLPVLWTLSDKVTALPLIGAVPHSLVWVALAWSLGGTLLLACVGVKLPGLEFHNQRVEAAYRKELVLGEDDPNRASPPTAAELFAGVRRNYFRLFFHYLYFDVVKWSYLQVSVLVPLVALGPTLIAGVITLGVMQQIARAFDKVLESFQFLVLNWSTVVEQISIYKRLRAFEQQMLKAEPEAASA
;
A
#
# COMPACT_ATOMS: atom_id res chain seq x y z
N TYR A 1 -18.43 37.20 -10.02
CA TYR A 1 -16.96 36.94 -10.16
C TYR A 1 -16.50 35.83 -9.20
N ASP A 2 -17.14 35.65 -8.02
CA ASP A 2 -16.70 34.72 -6.98
C ASP A 2 -17.01 33.24 -7.27
N ILE A 3 -18.00 32.94 -8.09
CA ILE A 3 -18.37 31.57 -8.44
C ILE A 3 -17.33 30.95 -9.42
N ALA A 4 -16.75 31.76 -10.31
CA ALA A 4 -15.81 31.29 -11.32
C ALA A 4 -14.45 30.94 -10.72
N SER A 5 -13.94 31.69 -9.74
CA SER A 5 -12.67 31.40 -9.07
C SER A 5 -12.74 30.15 -8.18
N CYS A 6 -13.90 29.91 -7.54
CA CYS A 6 -14.14 28.70 -6.75
C CYS A 6 -14.26 27.45 -7.65
N LEU A 7 -14.85 27.57 -8.83
CA LEU A 7 -14.97 26.49 -9.82
C LEU A 7 -13.63 26.15 -10.46
N VAL A 8 -12.81 27.13 -10.85
CA VAL A 8 -11.49 26.90 -11.46
C VAL A 8 -10.53 26.18 -10.49
N GLY A 9 -10.54 26.54 -9.21
CA GLY A 9 -9.75 25.83 -8.18
C GLY A 9 -10.23 24.41 -7.93
N SER A 10 -11.53 24.15 -7.96
CA SER A 10 -12.10 22.81 -7.78
C SER A 10 -11.89 21.93 -9.02
N GLU A 11 -12.01 22.47 -10.23
CA GLU A 11 -11.75 21.74 -11.48
C GLU A 11 -10.30 21.29 -11.59
N MET A 12 -9.32 22.14 -11.26
CA MET A 12 -7.92 21.76 -11.24
C MET A 12 -7.64 20.63 -10.23
N CYS A 13 -8.18 20.73 -9.02
CA CYS A 13 -8.03 19.71 -7.99
C CYS A 13 -8.65 18.36 -8.36
N ILE A 14 -9.80 18.39 -9.04
CA ILE A 14 -10.49 17.16 -9.47
C ILE A 14 -9.75 16.52 -10.62
N ARG A 15 -9.35 17.32 -11.63
CA ARG A 15 -8.58 16.83 -12.77
C ARG A 15 -7.25 16.21 -12.35
N ASP A 16 -6.51 16.84 -11.44
CA ASP A 16 -5.25 16.29 -10.90
C ASP A 16 -5.50 14.98 -10.13
N SER A 17 -6.56 14.92 -9.34
CA SER A 17 -6.92 13.71 -8.58
C SER A 17 -7.35 12.57 -9.50
N THR A 18 -8.10 12.84 -10.55
CA THR A 18 -8.50 11.84 -11.54
C THR A 18 -7.29 11.33 -12.33
N MET A 19 -6.38 12.22 -12.73
CA MET A 19 -5.14 11.82 -13.41
C MET A 19 -4.24 10.97 -12.49
N ARG A 20 -4.10 11.36 -11.22
CA ARG A 20 -3.34 10.57 -10.23
C ARG A 20 -3.98 9.21 -10.02
N PHE A 21 -5.30 9.16 -9.88
CA PHE A 21 -6.04 7.91 -9.77
C PHE A 21 -5.76 6.98 -10.95
N ALA A 22 -5.90 7.49 -12.18
CA ALA A 22 -5.67 6.72 -13.40
C ALA A 22 -4.24 6.17 -13.48
N ARG A 23 -3.23 7.02 -13.24
CA ARG A 23 -1.81 6.60 -13.25
C ARG A 23 -1.52 5.54 -12.18
N THR A 24 -1.99 5.75 -10.97
CA THR A 24 -1.76 4.79 -9.87
C THR A 24 -2.47 3.46 -10.15
N MET A 25 -3.67 3.49 -10.77
CA MET A 25 -4.36 2.26 -11.20
C MET A 25 -3.60 1.54 -12.32
N GLU A 26 -3.03 2.28 -13.28
CA GLU A 26 -2.18 1.71 -14.33
C GLU A 26 -0.94 1.04 -13.72
N ASP A 27 -0.20 1.74 -12.88
CA ASP A 27 1.02 1.23 -12.22
C ASP A 27 0.74 -0.02 -11.36
N LEU A 28 -0.35 0.01 -10.57
CA LEU A 28 -0.77 -1.15 -9.78
C LEU A 28 -1.21 -2.31 -10.67
N GLY A 29 -1.95 -2.03 -11.75
CA GLY A 29 -2.40 -3.03 -12.71
C GLY A 29 -1.22 -3.72 -13.41
N LEU A 30 -0.27 -2.95 -13.90
CA LEU A 30 0.95 -3.48 -14.54
C LEU A 30 1.80 -4.29 -13.55
N SER A 31 1.97 -3.80 -12.33
CA SER A 31 2.70 -4.51 -11.27
C SER A 31 2.00 -5.81 -10.87
N PHE A 32 0.67 -5.82 -10.82
CA PHE A 32 -0.11 -7.04 -10.57
C PHE A 32 0.04 -8.06 -11.69
N MET A 33 -0.07 -7.63 -12.95
CA MET A 33 0.14 -8.50 -14.11
C MET A 33 1.55 -9.10 -14.12
N ARG A 34 2.57 -8.28 -13.80
CA ARG A 34 3.95 -8.76 -13.64
C ARG A 34 4.06 -9.82 -12.55
N SER A 35 3.41 -9.62 -11.40
CA SER A 35 3.39 -10.59 -10.31
C SER A 35 2.73 -11.90 -10.72
N LEU A 36 1.61 -11.85 -11.44
CA LEU A 36 0.94 -13.05 -11.96
C LEU A 36 1.81 -13.82 -12.97
N MET A 37 2.46 -13.12 -13.90
CA MET A 37 3.36 -13.76 -14.86
C MET A 37 4.59 -14.38 -14.18
N THR A 38 5.17 -13.69 -13.21
CA THR A 38 6.30 -14.23 -12.41
C THR A 38 5.86 -15.46 -11.63
N LEU A 39 4.69 -15.44 -11.01
CA LEU A 39 4.12 -16.58 -10.31
C LEU A 39 3.91 -17.78 -11.24
N GLY A 40 3.31 -17.55 -12.41
CA GLY A 40 3.07 -18.59 -13.42
C GLY A 40 4.36 -19.22 -13.94
N ALA A 41 5.45 -18.44 -14.04
CA ALA A 41 6.74 -18.95 -14.49
C ALA A 41 7.50 -19.71 -13.38
N PHE A 42 7.51 -19.20 -12.16
CA PHE A 42 8.37 -19.73 -11.09
C PHE A 42 7.67 -20.73 -10.16
N LEU A 43 6.35 -20.71 -10.05
CA LEU A 43 5.61 -21.66 -9.22
C LEU A 43 5.81 -23.12 -9.66
N PRO A 44 5.74 -23.48 -10.96
CA PRO A 44 6.04 -24.85 -11.41
C PRO A 44 7.50 -25.24 -11.14
N VAL A 45 8.44 -24.30 -11.27
CA VAL A 45 9.86 -24.53 -10.96
C VAL A 45 10.04 -24.81 -9.48
N LEU A 46 9.43 -24.00 -8.60
CA LEU A 46 9.49 -24.23 -7.17
C LEU A 46 8.79 -25.54 -6.78
N TRP A 47 7.70 -25.89 -7.44
CA TRP A 47 6.98 -27.15 -7.23
C TRP A 47 7.90 -28.35 -7.46
N THR A 48 8.55 -28.43 -8.63
CA THR A 48 9.45 -29.52 -8.99
C THR A 48 10.74 -29.55 -8.13
N LEU A 49 11.25 -28.38 -7.75
CA LEU A 49 12.42 -28.30 -6.87
C LEU A 49 12.11 -28.66 -5.43
N SER A 50 10.88 -28.44 -4.99
CA SER A 50 10.43 -28.80 -3.63
C SER A 50 10.46 -30.29 -3.35
N ASP A 51 10.37 -31.14 -4.37
CA ASP A 51 10.47 -32.61 -4.23
C ASP A 51 11.86 -33.07 -3.77
N LYS A 52 12.89 -32.24 -3.98
CA LYS A 52 14.26 -32.53 -3.50
C LYS A 52 14.44 -32.26 -2.00
N VAL A 53 13.48 -31.62 -1.37
CA VAL A 53 13.51 -31.28 0.06
C VAL A 53 12.71 -32.31 0.83
N THR A 54 13.41 -33.26 1.44
CA THR A 54 12.80 -34.45 2.05
C THR A 54 12.21 -34.21 3.43
N ALA A 55 12.66 -33.19 4.16
CA ALA A 55 12.15 -32.88 5.50
C ALA A 55 12.34 -31.40 5.85
N LEU A 56 11.29 -30.79 6.37
CA LEU A 56 11.37 -29.48 7.02
C LEU A 56 11.68 -29.63 8.51
N PRO A 57 12.51 -28.76 9.10
CA PRO A 57 12.95 -28.89 10.49
C PRO A 57 11.83 -28.83 11.53
N LEU A 58 10.67 -28.27 11.19
CA LEU A 58 9.51 -28.08 12.10
C LEU A 58 8.27 -28.91 11.76
N ILE A 59 8.07 -29.32 10.50
CA ILE A 59 6.79 -29.85 10.00
C ILE A 59 6.91 -31.31 9.53
N GLY A 60 8.16 -31.82 9.40
CA GLY A 60 8.40 -33.17 8.91
C GLY A 60 8.32 -33.28 7.38
N ALA A 61 8.10 -34.50 6.87
CA ALA A 61 8.04 -34.80 5.44
C ALA A 61 6.66 -34.45 4.86
N VAL A 62 6.52 -33.26 4.28
CA VAL A 62 5.33 -32.83 3.55
C VAL A 62 5.67 -32.67 2.07
N PRO A 63 4.91 -33.28 1.14
CA PRO A 63 5.14 -33.09 -0.28
C PRO A 63 4.97 -31.62 -0.67
N HIS A 64 5.86 -31.13 -1.54
CA HIS A 64 5.88 -29.74 -2.00
C HIS A 64 5.92 -28.68 -0.88
N SER A 65 6.63 -29.01 0.20
CA SER A 65 6.68 -28.23 1.45
C SER A 65 7.07 -26.76 1.26
N LEU A 66 7.98 -26.45 0.33
CA LEU A 66 8.43 -25.06 0.09
C LEU A 66 7.33 -24.17 -0.48
N VAL A 67 6.44 -24.72 -1.29
CA VAL A 67 5.29 -23.95 -1.83
C VAL A 67 4.33 -23.60 -0.72
N TRP A 68 4.03 -24.55 0.17
CA TRP A 68 3.16 -24.31 1.33
C TRP A 68 3.78 -23.32 2.32
N VAL A 69 5.09 -23.39 2.53
CA VAL A 69 5.82 -22.42 3.36
C VAL A 69 5.75 -21.04 2.75
N ALA A 70 5.98 -20.88 1.43
CA ALA A 70 5.87 -19.60 0.74
C ALA A 70 4.46 -19.02 0.85
N LEU A 71 3.43 -19.83 0.65
CA LEU A 71 2.04 -19.42 0.75
C LEU A 71 1.66 -18.99 2.18
N ALA A 72 1.98 -19.82 3.17
CA ALA A 72 1.68 -19.54 4.58
C ALA A 72 2.42 -18.30 5.07
N TRP A 73 3.70 -18.14 4.71
CA TRP A 73 4.51 -16.97 5.06
C TRP A 73 3.96 -15.69 4.44
N SER A 74 3.62 -15.74 3.15
CA SER A 74 3.04 -14.59 2.43
C SER A 74 1.68 -14.19 2.99
N LEU A 75 0.80 -15.18 3.24
CA LEU A 75 -0.52 -14.92 3.81
C LEU A 75 -0.40 -14.33 5.23
N GLY A 76 0.48 -14.91 6.05
CA GLY A 76 0.78 -14.40 7.39
C GLY A 76 1.31 -12.96 7.37
N GLY A 77 2.23 -12.65 6.47
CA GLY A 77 2.75 -11.30 6.28
C GLY A 77 1.70 -10.31 5.79
N THR A 78 0.86 -10.72 4.84
CA THR A 78 -0.24 -9.88 4.35
C THR A 78 -1.24 -9.57 5.47
N LEU A 79 -1.61 -10.57 6.27
CA LEU A 79 -2.49 -10.38 7.43
C LEU A 79 -1.86 -9.47 8.49
N LEU A 80 -0.59 -9.71 8.82
CA LEU A 80 0.15 -8.88 9.77
C LEU A 80 0.14 -7.40 9.35
N LEU A 81 0.49 -7.12 8.11
CA LEU A 81 0.57 -5.75 7.58
C LEU A 81 -0.80 -5.13 7.37
N ALA A 82 -1.82 -5.91 7.02
CA ALA A 82 -3.19 -5.43 6.98
C ALA A 82 -3.67 -4.99 8.37
N CYS A 83 -3.40 -5.78 9.42
CA CYS A 83 -3.75 -5.43 10.80
C CYS A 83 -3.05 -4.14 11.27
N VAL A 84 -1.75 -4.00 10.95
CA VAL A 84 -0.96 -2.81 11.33
C VAL A 84 -1.38 -1.59 10.49
N GLY A 85 -1.66 -1.78 9.21
CA GLY A 85 -1.92 -0.71 8.25
C GLY A 85 -3.39 -0.27 8.13
N VAL A 86 -4.32 -0.93 8.80
CA VAL A 86 -5.77 -0.69 8.66
C VAL A 86 -6.20 0.77 8.92
N LYS A 87 -5.48 1.49 9.78
CA LYS A 87 -5.78 2.89 10.14
C LYS A 87 -5.19 3.91 9.17
N LEU A 88 -4.19 3.54 8.36
CA LEU A 88 -3.46 4.45 7.49
C LEU A 88 -4.34 5.15 6.46
N PRO A 89 -5.26 4.46 5.72
CA PRO A 89 -6.13 5.13 4.74
C PRO A 89 -7.04 6.20 5.35
N GLY A 90 -7.49 5.96 6.58
CA GLY A 90 -8.33 6.93 7.31
C GLY A 90 -7.54 8.16 7.76
N LEU A 91 -6.31 7.96 8.25
CA LEU A 91 -5.42 9.04 8.65
C LEU A 91 -4.97 9.89 7.47
N GLU A 92 -4.64 9.26 6.34
CA GLU A 92 -4.28 9.95 5.10
C GLU A 92 -5.41 10.80 4.57
N PHE A 93 -6.62 10.26 4.51
CA PHE A 93 -7.81 11.01 4.11
C PHE A 93 -8.07 12.21 5.04
N HIS A 94 -7.92 12.01 6.35
CA HIS A 94 -8.08 13.10 7.33
C HIS A 94 -7.00 14.17 7.15
N ASN A 95 -5.77 13.77 6.87
CA ASN A 95 -4.65 14.68 6.61
C ASN A 95 -4.96 15.58 5.40
N GLN A 96 -5.41 15.01 4.30
CA GLN A 96 -5.78 15.78 3.10
C GLN A 96 -6.90 16.77 3.38
N ARG A 97 -7.88 16.42 4.22
CA ARG A 97 -8.97 17.35 4.62
C ARG A 97 -8.47 18.54 5.45
N VAL A 98 -7.65 18.27 6.45
CA VAL A 98 -7.12 19.33 7.35
C VAL A 98 -6.21 20.27 6.57
N GLU A 99 -5.37 19.74 5.69
CA GLU A 99 -4.51 20.53 4.80
C GLU A 99 -5.31 21.36 3.81
N ALA A 100 -6.37 20.81 3.22
CA ALA A 100 -7.25 21.54 2.32
C ALA A 100 -7.97 22.68 3.03
N ALA A 101 -8.42 22.48 4.27
CA ALA A 101 -9.05 23.52 5.06
C ALA A 101 -8.08 24.68 5.38
N TYR A 102 -6.83 24.35 5.74
CA TYR A 102 -5.79 25.35 5.97
C TYR A 102 -5.47 26.16 4.71
N ARG A 103 -5.26 25.50 3.59
CA ARG A 103 -5.00 26.17 2.29
C ARG A 103 -6.17 27.05 1.86
N LYS A 104 -7.41 26.57 2.03
CA LYS A 104 -8.61 27.36 1.71
C LYS A 104 -8.68 28.64 2.51
N GLU A 105 -8.41 28.58 3.81
CA GLU A 105 -8.46 29.78 4.65
C GLU A 105 -7.37 30.79 4.30
N LEU A 106 -6.16 30.33 3.93
CA LEU A 106 -5.09 31.21 3.44
C LEU A 106 -5.46 31.93 2.14
N VAL A 107 -6.04 31.19 1.18
CA VAL A 107 -6.46 31.79 -0.11
C VAL A 107 -7.58 32.81 0.08
N LEU A 108 -8.58 32.50 0.92
CA LEU A 108 -9.65 33.44 1.23
C LEU A 108 -9.15 34.67 2.02
N GLY A 109 -8.07 34.53 2.80
CA GLY A 109 -7.46 35.61 3.53
C GLY A 109 -6.63 36.57 2.65
N GLU A 110 -6.33 36.17 1.41
CA GLU A 110 -5.73 37.06 0.41
C GLU A 110 -6.72 38.11 -0.09
N ASP A 111 -7.99 37.74 -0.20
CA ASP A 111 -9.06 38.60 -0.70
C ASP A 111 -9.79 39.38 0.41
N ASP A 112 -9.83 38.85 1.64
CA ASP A 112 -10.56 39.44 2.78
C ASP A 112 -9.63 39.59 4.02
N PRO A 113 -9.29 40.84 4.42
CA PRO A 113 -8.42 41.10 5.57
C PRO A 113 -8.97 40.61 6.92
N ASN A 114 -10.27 40.31 7.03
CA ASN A 114 -10.87 39.78 8.25
C ASN A 114 -10.73 38.25 8.35
N ARG A 115 -10.33 37.58 7.26
CA ARG A 115 -10.01 36.16 7.24
C ARG A 115 -8.52 35.91 7.44
N ALA A 116 -8.17 34.64 7.66
CA ALA A 116 -6.80 34.22 7.89
C ALA A 116 -6.08 35.07 8.96
N SER A 117 -6.84 35.53 9.96
CA SER A 117 -6.24 36.26 11.08
C SER A 117 -5.09 35.44 11.69
N PRO A 118 -4.00 36.06 12.19
CA PRO A 118 -2.86 35.35 12.74
C PRO A 118 -3.20 34.24 13.73
N PRO A 119 -4.15 34.42 14.69
CA PRO A 119 -4.55 33.36 15.59
C PRO A 119 -5.27 32.20 14.88
N THR A 120 -6.15 32.48 13.90
CA THR A 120 -6.87 31.46 13.14
C THR A 120 -5.92 30.63 12.26
N ALA A 121 -5.01 31.29 11.57
CA ALA A 121 -4.00 30.64 10.75
C ALA A 121 -3.06 29.76 11.62
N ALA A 122 -2.66 30.24 12.79
CA ALA A 122 -1.83 29.49 13.73
C ALA A 122 -2.55 28.25 14.29
N GLU A 123 -3.84 28.35 14.61
CA GLU A 123 -4.67 27.24 15.09
C GLU A 123 -4.82 26.15 14.01
N LEU A 124 -5.15 26.53 12.78
CA LEU A 124 -5.27 25.61 11.65
C LEU A 124 -3.93 24.93 11.34
N PHE A 125 -2.83 25.69 11.36
CA PHE A 125 -1.49 25.15 11.18
C PHE A 125 -1.10 24.18 12.31
N ALA A 126 -1.45 24.49 13.57
CA ALA A 126 -1.24 23.57 14.68
C ALA A 126 -2.02 22.26 14.50
N GLY A 127 -3.23 22.33 13.94
CA GLY A 127 -4.04 21.17 13.56
C GLY A 127 -3.36 20.33 12.50
N VAL A 128 -2.87 20.95 11.41
CA VAL A 128 -2.10 20.31 10.35
C VAL A 128 -0.88 19.61 10.93
N ARG A 129 -0.06 20.32 11.70
CA ARG A 129 1.16 19.80 12.33
C ARG A 129 0.88 18.58 13.20
N ARG A 130 -0.14 18.65 14.08
CA ARG A 130 -0.51 17.54 14.96
C ARG A 130 -0.91 16.30 14.16
N ASN A 131 -1.68 16.51 13.08
CA ASN A 131 -2.14 15.41 12.24
C ASN A 131 -1.00 14.78 11.44
N TYR A 132 -0.06 15.60 10.92
CA TYR A 132 1.15 15.11 10.25
C TYR A 132 2.01 14.26 11.18
N PHE A 133 2.27 14.70 12.42
CA PHE A 133 3.01 13.89 13.40
C PHE A 133 2.32 12.54 13.65
N ARG A 134 0.99 12.56 13.81
CA ARG A 134 0.22 11.33 14.03
C ARG A 134 0.31 10.38 12.84
N LEU A 135 0.16 10.91 11.63
CA LEU A 135 0.26 10.15 10.39
C LEU A 135 1.67 9.57 10.23
N PHE A 136 2.70 10.40 10.44
CA PHE A 136 4.10 10.01 10.28
C PHE A 136 4.49 8.89 11.26
N PHE A 137 4.06 8.97 12.52
CA PHE A 137 4.29 7.89 13.48
C PHE A 137 3.63 6.57 13.08
N HIS A 138 2.43 6.61 12.49
CA HIS A 138 1.79 5.39 12.00
C HIS A 138 2.50 4.81 10.78
N TYR A 139 2.97 5.65 9.85
CA TYR A 139 3.80 5.21 8.73
C TYR A 139 5.14 4.64 9.21
N LEU A 140 5.82 5.31 10.14
CA LEU A 140 7.08 4.83 10.72
C LEU A 140 6.91 3.43 11.33
N TYR A 141 5.89 3.26 12.16
CA TYR A 141 5.58 1.97 12.77
C TYR A 141 5.26 0.90 11.72
N PHE A 142 4.44 1.24 10.74
CA PHE A 142 4.10 0.34 9.64
C PHE A 142 5.34 -0.06 8.83
N ASP A 143 6.19 0.91 8.48
CA ASP A 143 7.39 0.65 7.70
C ASP A 143 8.41 -0.19 8.48
N VAL A 144 8.59 0.04 9.77
CA VAL A 144 9.44 -0.80 10.62
C VAL A 144 8.96 -2.26 10.60
N VAL A 145 7.66 -2.49 10.78
CA VAL A 145 7.08 -3.84 10.73
C VAL A 145 7.23 -4.45 9.34
N LYS A 146 6.95 -3.69 8.28
CA LYS A 146 7.09 -4.14 6.89
C LYS A 146 8.53 -4.54 6.56
N TRP A 147 9.49 -3.68 6.84
CA TRP A 147 10.90 -3.96 6.56
C TRP A 147 11.44 -5.11 7.41
N SER A 148 11.02 -5.21 8.69
CA SER A 148 11.37 -6.36 9.54
C SER A 148 10.83 -7.67 8.96
N TYR A 149 9.58 -7.69 8.52
CA TYR A 149 8.98 -8.85 7.87
C TYR A 149 9.72 -9.24 6.58
N LEU A 150 10.03 -8.27 5.71
CA LEU A 150 10.76 -8.52 4.47
C LEU A 150 12.17 -9.04 4.74
N GLN A 151 12.86 -8.52 5.76
CA GLN A 151 14.19 -8.98 6.12
C GLN A 151 14.18 -10.40 6.67
N VAL A 152 13.21 -10.75 7.51
CA VAL A 152 13.03 -12.12 8.01
C VAL A 152 12.66 -13.08 6.88
N SER A 153 11.91 -12.62 5.85
CA SER A 153 11.54 -13.43 4.69
C SER A 153 12.75 -14.02 3.95
N VAL A 154 13.88 -13.31 3.93
CA VAL A 154 15.14 -13.79 3.31
C VAL A 154 15.71 -15.01 4.04
N LEU A 155 15.44 -15.13 5.35
CA LEU A 155 15.94 -16.25 6.16
C LEU A 155 15.07 -17.51 6.00
N VAL A 156 13.83 -17.38 5.57
CA VAL A 156 12.87 -18.50 5.48
C VAL A 156 13.40 -19.65 4.61
N PRO A 157 13.84 -19.44 3.35
CA PRO A 157 14.37 -20.51 2.53
C PRO A 157 15.69 -21.08 3.08
N LEU A 158 16.52 -20.26 3.74
CA LEU A 158 17.76 -20.72 4.34
C LEU A 158 17.51 -21.68 5.51
N VAL A 159 16.56 -21.36 6.37
CA VAL A 159 16.15 -22.22 7.49
C VAL A 159 15.48 -23.49 6.98
N ALA A 160 14.65 -23.39 5.95
CA ALA A 160 13.97 -24.54 5.35
C ALA A 160 14.93 -25.52 4.67
N LEU A 161 15.95 -25.01 3.98
CA LEU A 161 16.91 -25.82 3.19
C LEU A 161 18.16 -26.22 3.97
N GLY A 162 18.46 -25.55 5.08
CA GLY A 162 19.66 -25.78 5.88
C GLY A 162 19.89 -27.24 6.27
N PRO A 163 18.95 -27.96 6.85
CA PRO A 163 19.10 -29.37 7.22
C PRO A 163 19.40 -30.28 6.04
N THR A 164 18.74 -30.05 4.89
CA THR A 164 18.91 -30.82 3.65
C THR A 164 20.30 -30.59 3.04
N LEU A 165 20.83 -29.37 3.16
CA LEU A 165 22.19 -29.04 2.74
C LEU A 165 23.24 -29.70 3.64
N ILE A 166 23.07 -29.61 4.97
CA ILE A 166 23.98 -30.22 5.95
C ILE A 166 24.02 -31.76 5.81
N ALA A 167 22.85 -32.35 5.49
CA ALA A 167 22.77 -33.79 5.20
C ALA A 167 23.40 -34.19 3.85
N GLY A 168 23.92 -33.25 3.07
CA GLY A 168 24.56 -33.50 1.78
C GLY A 168 23.63 -33.97 0.67
N VAL A 169 22.31 -33.87 0.86
CA VAL A 169 21.29 -34.29 -0.13
C VAL A 169 21.24 -33.32 -1.34
N ILE A 170 21.53 -32.06 -1.10
CA ILE A 170 21.56 -31.02 -2.14
C ILE A 170 22.92 -30.32 -2.14
N THR A 171 23.34 -29.87 -3.33
CA THR A 171 24.55 -29.04 -3.48
C THR A 171 24.22 -27.57 -3.20
N LEU A 172 25.24 -26.77 -2.91
CA LEU A 172 25.07 -25.31 -2.71
C LEU A 172 24.46 -24.65 -3.95
N GLY A 173 24.77 -25.10 -5.17
CA GLY A 173 24.19 -24.59 -6.41
C GLY A 173 22.68 -24.86 -6.51
N VAL A 174 22.26 -26.07 -6.15
CA VAL A 174 20.83 -26.42 -6.08
C VAL A 174 20.10 -25.63 -5.01
N MET A 175 20.71 -25.44 -3.83
CA MET A 175 20.15 -24.60 -2.78
C MET A 175 19.93 -23.17 -3.27
N GLN A 176 20.90 -22.56 -3.95
CA GLN A 176 20.79 -21.22 -4.54
C GLN A 176 19.67 -21.14 -5.58
N GLN A 177 19.52 -22.17 -6.41
CA GLN A 177 18.44 -22.23 -7.41
C GLN A 177 17.08 -22.28 -6.74
N ILE A 178 16.91 -23.11 -5.72
CA ILE A 178 15.67 -23.22 -4.94
C ILE A 178 15.36 -21.90 -4.25
N ALA A 179 16.35 -21.28 -3.57
CA ALA A 179 16.18 -20.02 -2.86
C ALA A 179 15.69 -18.91 -3.83
N ARG A 180 16.31 -18.80 -5.01
CA ARG A 180 15.90 -17.81 -6.02
C ARG A 180 14.47 -18.05 -6.55
N ALA A 181 14.10 -19.31 -6.78
CA ALA A 181 12.73 -19.64 -7.20
C ALA A 181 11.73 -19.34 -6.07
N PHE A 182 12.07 -19.66 -4.83
CA PHE A 182 11.27 -19.34 -3.66
C PHE A 182 11.08 -17.83 -3.51
N ASP A 183 12.15 -17.05 -3.61
CA ASP A 183 12.09 -15.58 -3.50
C ASP A 183 11.16 -14.97 -4.58
N LYS A 184 11.23 -15.47 -5.83
CA LYS A 184 10.35 -15.00 -6.91
C LYS A 184 8.89 -15.34 -6.69
N VAL A 185 8.58 -16.51 -6.18
CA VAL A 185 7.22 -16.92 -5.80
C VAL A 185 6.73 -16.11 -4.61
N LEU A 186 7.58 -15.94 -3.60
CA LEU A 186 7.26 -15.15 -2.41
C LEU A 186 7.01 -13.68 -2.74
N GLU A 187 7.86 -13.05 -3.57
CA GLU A 187 7.71 -11.67 -4.06
C GLU A 187 6.35 -11.48 -4.77
N SER A 188 5.95 -12.46 -5.57
CA SER A 188 4.65 -12.44 -6.27
C SER A 188 3.47 -12.53 -5.32
N PHE A 189 3.54 -13.37 -4.30
CA PHE A 189 2.51 -13.45 -3.25
C PHE A 189 2.49 -12.21 -2.35
N GLN A 190 3.63 -11.58 -2.14
CA GLN A 190 3.78 -10.35 -1.34
C GLN A 190 3.43 -9.07 -2.10
N PHE A 191 2.87 -9.16 -3.30
CA PHE A 191 2.50 -7.99 -4.11
C PHE A 191 1.73 -6.93 -3.30
N LEU A 192 0.72 -7.33 -2.53
CA LEU A 192 -0.06 -6.40 -1.70
C LEU A 192 0.77 -5.78 -0.57
N VAL A 193 1.69 -6.55 0.00
CA VAL A 193 2.62 -6.08 1.04
C VAL A 193 3.54 -4.99 0.50
N LEU A 194 4.13 -5.25 -0.67
CA LEU A 194 5.09 -4.35 -1.31
C LEU A 194 4.43 -3.05 -1.78
N ASN A 195 3.20 -3.13 -2.27
CA ASN A 195 2.46 -1.99 -2.82
C ASN A 195 1.44 -1.39 -1.82
N TRP A 196 1.49 -1.76 -0.53
CA TRP A 196 0.48 -1.34 0.45
C TRP A 196 0.32 0.18 0.55
N SER A 197 1.41 0.94 0.57
CA SER A 197 1.38 2.41 0.61
C SER A 197 0.64 3.00 -0.58
N THR A 198 0.89 2.46 -1.78
CA THR A 198 0.22 2.88 -3.02
C THR A 198 -1.27 2.52 -3.01
N VAL A 199 -1.62 1.35 -2.47
CA VAL A 199 -3.02 0.93 -2.27
C VAL A 199 -3.73 1.87 -1.29
N VAL A 200 -3.08 2.23 -0.19
CA VAL A 200 -3.61 3.19 0.80
C VAL A 200 -3.88 4.55 0.16
N GLU A 201 -2.92 5.09 -0.60
CA GLU A 201 -3.07 6.34 -1.34
C GLU A 201 -4.25 6.26 -2.32
N GLN A 202 -4.33 5.18 -3.09
CA GLN A 202 -5.40 4.95 -4.05
C GLN A 202 -6.79 4.92 -3.41
N ILE A 203 -6.94 4.24 -2.28
CA ILE A 203 -8.19 4.22 -1.50
C ILE A 203 -8.56 5.62 -1.01
N SER A 204 -7.57 6.42 -0.60
CA SER A 204 -7.77 7.80 -0.16
C SER A 204 -8.30 8.68 -1.30
N ILE A 205 -7.69 8.61 -2.49
CA ILE A 205 -8.11 9.33 -3.69
C ILE A 205 -9.54 8.89 -4.10
N TYR A 206 -9.81 7.59 -4.11
CA TYR A 206 -11.13 7.05 -4.42
C TYR A 206 -12.22 7.57 -3.47
N LYS A 207 -11.96 7.60 -2.16
CA LYS A 207 -12.91 8.15 -1.17
C LYS A 207 -13.23 9.62 -1.44
N ARG A 208 -12.21 10.40 -1.83
CA ARG A 208 -12.38 11.81 -2.17
C ARG A 208 -13.23 12.00 -3.43
N LEU A 209 -12.96 11.26 -4.50
CA LEU A 209 -13.73 11.31 -5.74
C LEU A 209 -15.17 10.87 -5.51
N ARG A 210 -15.40 9.83 -4.74
CA ARG A 210 -16.75 9.37 -4.40
C ARG A 210 -17.53 10.39 -3.56
N ALA A 211 -16.87 11.05 -2.62
CA ALA A 211 -17.51 12.10 -1.82
C ALA A 211 -17.95 13.29 -2.71
N PHE A 212 -17.14 13.62 -3.71
CA PHE A 212 -17.47 14.65 -4.70
C PHE A 212 -18.65 14.24 -5.59
N GLU A 213 -18.64 13.04 -6.14
CA GLU A 213 -19.73 12.47 -6.93
C GLU A 213 -21.07 12.52 -6.19
N GLN A 214 -21.06 12.14 -4.90
CA GLN A 214 -22.25 12.19 -4.06
C GLN A 214 -22.77 13.62 -3.85
N GLN A 215 -21.90 14.63 -3.82
CA GLN A 215 -22.30 16.03 -3.72
C GLN A 215 -22.92 16.52 -5.03
N MET A 216 -22.35 16.14 -6.18
CA MET A 216 -22.92 16.47 -7.50
C MET A 216 -24.33 15.88 -7.68
N LEU A 217 -24.49 14.60 -7.35
CA LEU A 217 -25.79 13.92 -7.43
C LEU A 217 -26.87 14.53 -6.52
N LYS A 218 -26.47 15.18 -5.41
CA LYS A 218 -27.41 15.90 -4.53
C LYS A 218 -27.78 17.29 -5.06
N ALA A 219 -26.86 17.95 -5.77
CA ALA A 219 -27.07 19.27 -6.34
C ALA A 219 -27.94 19.25 -7.61
N GLU A 220 -27.95 18.13 -8.35
CA GLU A 220 -28.68 17.98 -9.60
C GLU A 220 -30.23 18.13 -9.45
N PRO A 221 -30.91 17.57 -8.42
CA PRO A 221 -32.35 17.75 -8.22
C PRO A 221 -32.76 19.18 -7.80
N GLU A 222 -31.88 19.95 -7.13
CA GLU A 222 -32.14 21.35 -6.79
C GLU A 222 -32.10 22.26 -8.01
N ALA A 223 -31.21 22.00 -8.97
CA ALA A 223 -31.11 22.75 -10.22
C ALA A 223 -32.26 22.44 -11.20
N ALA A 224 -32.88 21.25 -11.12
CA ALA A 224 -34.02 20.86 -11.96
C ALA A 224 -35.38 21.39 -11.42
N SER A 225 -35.42 21.90 -10.19
CA SER A 225 -36.61 22.43 -9.53
C SER A 225 -36.68 23.96 -9.46
N ALA A 226 -35.66 24.68 -9.96
CA ALA A 226 -35.55 26.13 -10.08
C ALA A 226 -35.76 26.59 -11.53
#